data_8b343c8f629a129c08a0e9b78fd37c94
#
_entry.id   8b343c8f629a129c08a0e9b78fd37c94
#
_cell.length_a   1.000
_cell.length_b   1.000
_cell.length_c   1.000
_cell.angle_alpha   90.00
_cell.angle_beta   90.00
_cell.angle_gamma   90.00
#
_symmetry.space_group_name_H-M   'P 1'
#
loop_
_entity.id
_entity.type
_entity.pdbx_description
1 polymer ?
#
loop_
_entity_poly.entity_id
_entity_poly.type
_entity_poly.pdbx_seq_one_letter_code
_entity_poly.pdbx_strand_id
1 'polypeptide(L)'
;GTSLSGQAISDSVLIIAGKGWENYELSPDHEKIYLEPGIVGQRVNEILAPYGRKFAPDPASIKSAMVGGIVMNNASGMNCGTHANSDKMLLSVHIIFPDGYYLNTDSQESRENFKEDYPEFLQRICELRDQIRSNEKLSARIRHKYSIKNVTGLNILPFLVYDDPFDIIAHLMVGSEGTLAFLAGVTMKTEYDYPYKASAMLYFSDIKEACRAVVAMKRLVNANGEWIVKGAELLDWKSLASVNDPTGEGLTAVLTETKACTQEELNQNIAIIEEALKAFDTYIPVHFTDQPEEYSKYWAIRAGIFPSVGGTRPSGTTCLIAVSYTHLRAHETCADL
;
A
#
# COMPACT_ATOMS: atom_id res chain seq x y z
N GLY A 1 12.46 8.50 -6.42
CA GLY A 1 13.18 7.44 -7.12
C GLY A 1 13.47 6.23 -6.25
N THR A 2 12.47 5.76 -5.47
CA THR A 2 12.63 4.57 -4.60
C THR A 2 12.20 3.27 -5.28
N SER A 3 11.77 3.33 -6.55
CA SER A 3 11.39 2.15 -7.31
C SER A 3 12.59 1.23 -7.56
N LEU A 4 12.43 -0.06 -7.28
CA LEU A 4 13.47 -1.07 -7.45
C LEU A 4 13.57 -1.60 -8.88
N SER A 5 12.56 -1.35 -9.72
CA SER A 5 12.54 -1.74 -11.14
C SER A 5 13.12 -0.67 -12.08
N GLY A 6 13.71 0.40 -11.54
CA GLY A 6 14.45 1.37 -12.33
C GLY A 6 13.62 2.40 -13.08
N GLN A 7 12.34 2.62 -12.74
CA GLN A 7 11.49 3.64 -13.39
C GLN A 7 12.05 5.06 -13.28
N ALA A 8 12.89 5.33 -12.29
CA ALA A 8 13.53 6.64 -12.15
C ALA A 8 14.79 6.82 -13.01
N ILE A 9 15.18 5.82 -13.78
CA ILE A 9 16.35 5.87 -14.68
C ILE A 9 15.84 6.16 -16.09
N SER A 10 16.38 7.21 -16.72
CA SER A 10 16.02 7.62 -18.07
C SER A 10 17.25 8.15 -18.80
N ASP A 11 17.31 7.93 -20.10
CA ASP A 11 18.22 8.57 -21.03
C ASP A 11 17.64 9.85 -21.68
N SER A 12 16.45 10.25 -21.23
CA SER A 12 15.68 11.40 -21.68
C SER A 12 15.61 12.48 -20.60
N VAL A 13 14.59 13.31 -20.62
CA VAL A 13 14.36 14.36 -19.63
C VAL A 13 13.78 13.78 -18.33
N LEU A 14 14.51 13.94 -17.23
CA LEU A 14 14.07 13.55 -15.90
C LEU A 14 13.57 14.79 -15.14
N ILE A 15 12.29 14.76 -14.76
CA ILE A 15 11.69 15.80 -13.91
C ILE A 15 11.69 15.31 -12.47
N ILE A 16 12.39 16.05 -11.59
CA ILE A 16 12.40 15.77 -10.15
C ILE A 16 11.37 16.68 -9.48
N ALA A 17 10.23 16.12 -9.11
CA ALA A 17 9.21 16.81 -8.32
C ALA A 17 9.65 16.82 -6.85
N GLY A 18 10.57 17.74 -6.51
CA GLY A 18 11.11 17.91 -5.17
C GLY A 18 10.75 19.28 -4.61
N LYS A 19 11.75 20.00 -4.12
CA LYS A 19 11.60 21.33 -3.53
C LYS A 19 10.81 22.27 -4.44
N GLY A 20 9.72 22.85 -3.88
CA GLY A 20 8.76 23.68 -4.62
C GLY A 20 7.50 22.92 -5.07
N TRP A 21 7.43 21.61 -4.81
CA TRP A 21 6.27 20.73 -5.04
C TRP A 21 5.86 19.98 -3.76
N GLU A 22 5.92 20.69 -2.61
CA GLU A 22 5.74 20.11 -1.28
C GLU A 22 4.59 20.78 -0.50
N ASN A 23 3.73 21.56 -1.19
CA ASN A 23 2.58 22.17 -0.54
C ASN A 23 1.54 21.14 -0.17
N TYR A 24 0.81 21.44 0.88
CA TYR A 24 -0.31 20.61 1.35
C TYR A 24 -1.40 21.50 1.95
N GLU A 25 -2.61 20.95 1.98
CA GLU A 25 -3.77 21.55 2.65
C GLU A 25 -4.54 20.46 3.39
N LEU A 26 -4.66 20.61 4.70
CA LEU A 26 -5.40 19.69 5.57
C LEU A 26 -6.81 20.24 5.78
N SER A 27 -7.83 19.39 5.57
CA SER A 27 -9.22 19.77 5.84
C SER A 27 -9.45 20.06 7.33
N PRO A 28 -10.43 20.94 7.68
CA PRO A 28 -10.70 21.31 9.08
C PRO A 28 -11.08 20.13 9.97
N ASP A 29 -11.69 19.08 9.41
CA ASP A 29 -12.04 17.82 10.08
C ASP A 29 -10.88 16.82 10.13
N HIS A 30 -9.77 17.11 9.49
CA HIS A 30 -8.57 16.28 9.34
C HIS A 30 -8.81 14.93 8.63
N GLU A 31 -9.96 14.75 7.99
CA GLU A 31 -10.30 13.49 7.33
C GLU A 31 -9.72 13.36 5.93
N LYS A 32 -9.31 14.48 5.34
CA LYS A 32 -8.69 14.53 4.01
C LYS A 32 -7.56 15.54 3.95
N ILE A 33 -6.61 15.28 3.07
CA ILE A 33 -5.45 16.13 2.85
C ILE A 33 -5.16 16.23 1.36
N TYR A 34 -4.99 17.47 0.87
CA TYR A 34 -4.40 17.74 -0.44
C TYR A 34 -2.88 17.73 -0.29
N LEU A 35 -2.19 17.14 -1.27
CA LEU A 35 -0.75 16.96 -1.29
C LEU A 35 -0.20 17.22 -2.69
N GLU A 36 0.86 17.99 -2.81
CA GLU A 36 1.67 18.03 -4.00
C GLU A 36 2.62 16.82 -4.10
N PRO A 37 3.05 16.43 -5.31
CA PRO A 37 3.72 15.15 -5.53
C PRO A 37 5.11 15.03 -4.91
N GLY A 38 5.78 16.14 -4.60
CA GLY A 38 7.16 16.18 -4.08
C GLY A 38 7.29 15.95 -2.57
N ILE A 39 6.19 16.07 -1.83
CA ILE A 39 6.22 15.85 -0.38
C ILE A 39 6.53 14.39 -0.06
N VAL A 40 7.43 14.14 0.90
CA VAL A 40 7.78 12.78 1.34
C VAL A 40 6.69 12.22 2.24
N GLY A 41 6.33 10.93 2.06
CA GLY A 41 5.25 10.29 2.83
C GLY A 41 5.45 10.34 4.34
N GLN A 42 6.69 10.22 4.83
CA GLN A 42 7.00 10.41 6.25
C GLN A 42 6.64 11.81 6.73
N ARG A 43 6.88 12.84 5.92
CA ARG A 43 6.50 14.23 6.26
C ARG A 43 4.99 14.40 6.38
N VAL A 44 4.22 13.70 5.54
CA VAL A 44 2.75 13.69 5.66
C VAL A 44 2.31 13.09 7.00
N ASN A 45 2.94 12.00 7.44
CA ASN A 45 2.66 11.42 8.77
C ASN A 45 2.99 12.39 9.91
N GLU A 46 4.11 13.13 9.82
CA GLU A 46 4.46 14.16 10.82
C GLU A 46 3.43 15.29 10.89
N ILE A 47 2.85 15.68 9.75
CA ILE A 47 1.79 16.70 9.68
C ILE A 47 0.50 16.18 10.33
N LEU A 48 0.16 14.91 10.11
CA LEU A 48 -1.09 14.30 10.57
C LEU A 48 -1.05 13.81 12.03
N ALA A 49 0.14 13.47 12.54
CA ALA A 49 0.31 12.90 13.89
C ALA A 49 -0.31 13.74 15.02
N PRO A 50 -0.23 15.10 15.04
CA PRO A 50 -0.85 15.92 16.09
C PRO A 50 -2.38 15.75 16.16
N TYR A 51 -3.00 15.27 15.11
CA TYR A 51 -4.44 15.08 14.97
C TYR A 51 -4.88 13.61 15.16
N GLY A 52 -3.94 12.73 15.55
CA GLY A 52 -4.22 11.29 15.67
C GLY A 52 -4.56 10.63 14.33
N ARG A 53 -4.02 11.19 13.23
CA ARG A 53 -4.25 10.72 11.86
C ARG A 53 -2.93 10.33 11.21
N LYS A 54 -2.99 9.54 10.16
CA LYS A 54 -1.83 9.14 9.37
C LYS A 54 -2.14 9.07 7.88
N PHE A 55 -1.10 9.09 7.08
CA PHE A 55 -1.14 8.77 5.66
C PHE A 55 -1.24 7.26 5.50
N ALA A 56 -2.34 6.79 4.92
CA ALA A 56 -2.66 5.37 4.90
C ALA A 56 -1.70 4.51 4.05
N PRO A 57 -1.28 4.92 2.83
CA PRO A 57 -0.26 4.19 2.10
C PRO A 57 1.07 4.17 2.86
N ASP A 58 1.54 2.98 3.21
CA ASP A 58 2.67 2.76 4.13
C ASP A 58 3.76 1.87 3.49
N PRO A 59 4.36 2.28 2.34
CA PRO A 59 5.45 1.50 1.75
C PRO A 59 6.69 1.48 2.64
N ALA A 60 7.50 0.44 2.53
CA ALA A 60 8.77 0.33 3.27
C ALA A 60 9.71 1.53 3.05
N SER A 61 9.57 2.20 1.90
CA SER A 61 10.33 3.39 1.51
C SER A 61 9.71 4.71 1.97
N ILE A 62 8.69 4.73 2.82
CA ILE A 62 7.92 5.93 3.20
C ILE A 62 8.78 7.10 3.70
N LYS A 63 9.94 6.79 4.30
CA LYS A 63 10.90 7.79 4.79
C LYS A 63 11.58 8.61 3.69
N SER A 64 11.54 8.14 2.44
CA SER A 64 12.20 8.76 1.29
C SER A 64 11.34 8.81 0.03
N ALA A 65 10.25 8.04 -0.04
CA ALA A 65 9.35 8.06 -1.16
C ALA A 65 8.46 9.30 -1.14
N MET A 66 8.38 9.97 -2.27
CA MET A 66 7.48 11.11 -2.49
C MET A 66 6.05 10.63 -2.77
N VAL A 67 5.05 11.40 -2.34
CA VAL A 67 3.63 11.10 -2.51
C VAL A 67 3.28 10.82 -3.97
N GLY A 68 3.79 11.58 -4.92
CA GLY A 68 3.55 11.34 -6.35
C GLY A 68 3.93 9.93 -6.76
N GLY A 69 5.13 9.46 -6.36
CA GLY A 69 5.58 8.10 -6.63
C GLY A 69 4.75 7.04 -5.88
N ILE A 70 4.39 7.30 -4.63
CA ILE A 70 3.55 6.40 -3.83
C ILE A 70 2.19 6.18 -4.50
N VAL A 71 1.53 7.25 -4.94
CA VAL A 71 0.21 7.20 -5.58
C VAL A 71 0.30 6.55 -6.97
N MET A 72 1.21 7.03 -7.82
CA MET A 72 1.33 6.55 -9.20
C MET A 72 1.78 5.09 -9.31
N ASN A 73 2.48 4.58 -8.30
CA ASN A 73 2.82 3.16 -8.19
C ASN A 73 1.72 2.32 -7.50
N ASN A 74 0.69 2.95 -6.91
CA ASN A 74 -0.24 2.32 -5.96
C ASN A 74 0.51 1.61 -4.82
N ALA A 75 1.57 2.24 -4.34
CA ALA A 75 2.43 1.68 -3.30
C ALA A 75 1.62 1.47 -2.01
N SER A 76 1.89 0.37 -1.36
CA SER A 76 1.23 0.01 -0.12
C SER A 76 2.17 -0.77 0.79
N GLY A 77 1.94 -0.69 2.09
CA GLY A 77 2.68 -1.43 3.09
C GLY A 77 1.90 -2.60 3.67
N MET A 78 2.46 -3.22 4.69
CA MET A 78 1.86 -4.33 5.41
C MET A 78 0.51 -3.93 6.03
N ASN A 79 0.43 -2.73 6.60
CA ASN A 79 -0.75 -2.24 7.31
C ASN A 79 -1.87 -1.73 6.40
N CYS A 80 -1.63 -1.58 5.11
CA CYS A 80 -2.67 -1.09 4.19
C CYS A 80 -3.73 -2.15 3.88
N GLY A 81 -3.42 -3.43 3.97
CA GLY A 81 -4.32 -4.49 3.56
C GLY A 81 -4.82 -4.27 2.13
N THR A 82 -6.14 -4.45 1.95
CA THR A 82 -6.86 -4.14 0.70
C THR A 82 -7.71 -2.88 0.81
N HIS A 83 -7.69 -2.17 1.95
CA HIS A 83 -8.60 -1.05 2.24
C HIS A 83 -7.91 0.32 2.28
N ALA A 84 -6.60 0.36 2.47
CA ALA A 84 -5.84 1.60 2.71
C ALA A 84 -4.75 1.86 1.65
N ASN A 85 -4.81 1.17 0.52
CA ASN A 85 -3.96 1.46 -0.64
C ASN A 85 -4.32 2.82 -1.25
N SER A 86 -3.43 3.40 -2.05
CA SER A 86 -3.66 4.69 -2.69
C SER A 86 -4.98 4.74 -3.47
N ASP A 87 -5.35 3.67 -4.18
CA ASP A 87 -6.61 3.59 -4.95
C ASP A 87 -7.89 3.63 -4.08
N LYS A 88 -7.81 3.24 -2.80
CA LYS A 88 -8.93 3.29 -1.85
C LYS A 88 -8.99 4.60 -1.07
N MET A 89 -7.86 5.28 -0.96
CA MET A 89 -7.75 6.54 -0.21
C MET A 89 -7.88 7.76 -1.10
N LEU A 90 -7.79 7.61 -2.42
CA LEU A 90 -7.90 8.70 -3.39
C LEU A 90 -9.30 9.32 -3.37
N LEU A 91 -9.36 10.65 -3.42
CA LEU A 91 -10.58 11.44 -3.61
C LEU A 91 -10.56 12.20 -4.93
N SER A 92 -9.46 12.87 -5.25
CA SER A 92 -9.33 13.65 -6.48
C SER A 92 -7.86 13.78 -6.89
N VAL A 93 -7.64 14.16 -8.13
CA VAL A 93 -6.31 14.43 -8.68
C VAL A 93 -6.28 15.75 -9.43
N HIS A 94 -5.10 16.39 -9.38
CA HIS A 94 -4.68 17.44 -10.29
C HIS A 94 -3.66 16.84 -11.24
N ILE A 95 -3.94 16.81 -12.51
CA ILE A 95 -3.08 16.17 -13.52
C ILE A 95 -2.81 17.10 -14.71
N ILE A 96 -1.68 16.88 -15.34
CA ILE A 96 -1.31 17.54 -16.58
C ILE A 96 -1.11 16.45 -17.64
N PHE A 97 -1.92 16.50 -18.70
CA PHE A 97 -1.84 15.59 -19.82
C PHE A 97 -0.62 15.88 -20.71
N PRO A 98 -0.22 14.95 -21.60
CA PRO A 98 0.97 15.13 -22.45
C PRO A 98 0.92 16.35 -23.39
N ASP A 99 -0.27 16.84 -23.73
CA ASP A 99 -0.51 18.07 -24.51
C ASP A 99 -0.44 19.36 -23.70
N GLY A 100 -0.21 19.23 -22.35
CA GLY A 100 -0.15 20.36 -21.41
C GLY A 100 -1.49 20.76 -20.80
N TYR A 101 -2.57 20.09 -21.13
CA TYR A 101 -3.88 20.39 -20.54
C TYR A 101 -3.90 20.02 -19.05
N TYR A 102 -4.35 20.96 -18.22
CA TYR A 102 -4.51 20.75 -16.77
C TYR A 102 -5.94 20.38 -16.43
N LEU A 103 -6.11 19.30 -15.68
CA LEU A 103 -7.40 18.85 -15.15
C LEU A 103 -7.33 18.71 -13.63
N ASN A 104 -8.26 19.40 -12.94
CA ASN A 104 -8.56 19.17 -11.53
C ASN A 104 -9.91 18.45 -11.43
N THR A 105 -9.89 17.18 -10.99
CA THR A 105 -11.10 16.35 -10.92
C THR A 105 -12.04 16.72 -9.77
N ASP A 106 -11.65 17.60 -8.86
CA ASP A 106 -12.51 18.11 -7.76
C ASP A 106 -13.17 19.46 -8.11
N SER A 107 -12.66 20.17 -9.12
CA SER A 107 -13.18 21.46 -9.55
C SER A 107 -14.29 21.29 -10.59
N GLN A 108 -15.49 21.79 -10.28
CA GLN A 108 -16.60 21.78 -11.22
C GLN A 108 -16.26 22.55 -12.50
N GLU A 109 -15.65 23.72 -12.37
CA GLU A 109 -15.22 24.55 -13.51
C GLU A 109 -14.22 23.78 -14.40
N SER A 110 -13.21 23.14 -13.80
CA SER A 110 -12.24 22.35 -14.56
C SER A 110 -12.85 21.16 -15.27
N ARG A 111 -13.83 20.50 -14.65
CA ARG A 111 -14.58 19.39 -15.27
C ARG A 111 -15.42 19.88 -16.45
N GLU A 112 -16.05 21.04 -16.34
CA GLU A 112 -16.87 21.59 -17.41
C GLU A 112 -16.03 22.03 -18.60
N ASN A 113 -14.95 22.73 -18.38
CA ASN A 113 -13.99 23.07 -19.42
C ASN A 113 -13.45 21.80 -20.12
N PHE A 114 -13.14 20.76 -19.35
CA PHE A 114 -12.68 19.50 -19.94
C PHE A 114 -13.75 18.80 -20.78
N LYS A 115 -15.04 18.89 -20.41
CA LYS A 115 -16.13 18.35 -21.22
C LYS A 115 -16.26 19.08 -22.56
N GLU A 116 -16.03 20.38 -22.58
CA GLU A 116 -16.08 21.20 -23.78
C GLU A 116 -14.88 20.92 -24.70
N ASP A 117 -13.69 20.83 -24.13
CA ASP A 117 -12.44 20.70 -24.88
C ASP A 117 -12.15 19.24 -25.33
N TYR A 118 -12.59 18.23 -24.54
CA TYR A 118 -12.30 16.80 -24.77
C TYR A 118 -13.55 15.90 -24.72
N PRO A 119 -14.63 16.23 -25.45
CA PRO A 119 -15.87 15.44 -25.40
C PRO A 119 -15.67 14.01 -25.89
N GLU A 120 -14.88 13.82 -26.96
CA GLU A 120 -14.60 12.49 -27.52
C GLU A 120 -13.80 11.62 -26.55
N PHE A 121 -12.87 12.20 -25.80
CA PHE A 121 -12.09 11.47 -24.79
C PHE A 121 -13.02 10.95 -23.68
N LEU A 122 -13.90 11.80 -23.15
CA LEU A 122 -14.87 11.40 -22.13
C LEU A 122 -15.86 10.34 -22.65
N GLN A 123 -16.35 10.52 -23.88
CA GLN A 123 -17.17 9.52 -24.52
C GLN A 123 -16.45 8.16 -24.59
N ARG A 124 -15.16 8.16 -24.96
CA ARG A 124 -14.38 6.93 -25.06
C ARG A 124 -14.17 6.26 -23.70
N ILE A 125 -13.97 7.01 -22.62
CA ILE A 125 -13.92 6.48 -21.25
C ILE A 125 -15.24 5.80 -20.87
N CYS A 126 -16.39 6.43 -21.18
CA CYS A 126 -17.71 5.85 -20.95
C CYS A 126 -17.93 4.57 -21.78
N GLU A 127 -17.57 4.58 -23.05
CA GLU A 127 -17.67 3.41 -23.93
C GLU A 127 -16.86 2.23 -23.38
N LEU A 128 -15.61 2.46 -22.95
CA LEU A 128 -14.76 1.42 -22.34
C LEU A 128 -15.39 0.89 -21.04
N ARG A 129 -15.92 1.76 -20.19
CA ARG A 129 -16.67 1.36 -19.01
C ARG A 129 -17.81 0.41 -19.36
N ASP A 130 -18.63 0.79 -20.32
CA ASP A 130 -19.82 0.05 -20.70
C ASP A 130 -19.47 -1.28 -21.40
N GLN A 131 -18.40 -1.30 -22.22
CA GLN A 131 -17.85 -2.52 -22.81
C GLN A 131 -17.36 -3.51 -21.76
N ILE A 132 -16.64 -3.02 -20.74
CA ILE A 132 -16.12 -3.86 -19.65
C ILE A 132 -17.30 -4.40 -18.82
N ARG A 133 -18.27 -3.54 -18.47
CA ARG A 133 -19.43 -3.92 -17.66
C ARG A 133 -20.35 -4.92 -18.35
N SER A 134 -20.55 -4.79 -19.66
CA SER A 134 -21.37 -5.70 -20.46
C SER A 134 -20.72 -7.09 -20.65
N ASN A 135 -19.41 -7.20 -20.47
CA ASN A 135 -18.71 -8.47 -20.56
C ASN A 135 -18.63 -9.12 -19.16
N GLU A 136 -19.61 -9.98 -18.84
CA GLU A 136 -19.71 -10.64 -17.54
C GLU A 136 -18.45 -11.44 -17.15
N LYS A 137 -17.85 -12.16 -18.10
CA LYS A 137 -16.63 -12.93 -17.86
C LYS A 137 -15.45 -12.05 -17.49
N LEU A 138 -15.28 -10.94 -18.22
CA LEU A 138 -14.21 -9.98 -17.93
C LEU A 138 -14.46 -9.28 -16.60
N SER A 139 -15.68 -8.84 -16.34
CA SER A 139 -16.07 -8.19 -15.08
C SER A 139 -15.85 -9.10 -13.87
N ALA A 140 -16.22 -10.38 -13.97
CA ALA A 140 -15.97 -11.36 -12.91
C ALA A 140 -14.47 -11.56 -12.66
N ARG A 141 -13.66 -11.65 -13.74
CA ARG A 141 -12.20 -11.77 -13.62
C ARG A 141 -11.57 -10.54 -12.96
N ILE A 142 -12.00 -9.33 -13.33
CA ILE A 142 -11.52 -8.08 -12.71
C ILE A 142 -11.87 -8.08 -11.23
N ARG A 143 -13.13 -8.36 -10.85
CA ARG A 143 -13.53 -8.42 -9.43
C ARG A 143 -12.71 -9.44 -8.65
N HIS A 144 -12.49 -10.62 -9.22
CA HIS A 144 -11.67 -11.65 -8.59
C HIS A 144 -10.22 -11.17 -8.38
N LYS A 145 -9.59 -10.59 -9.40
CA LYS A 145 -8.23 -10.06 -9.32
C LYS A 145 -8.08 -8.98 -8.25
N TYR A 146 -9.06 -8.10 -8.12
CA TYR A 146 -9.02 -6.99 -7.17
C TYR A 146 -9.68 -7.31 -5.82
N SER A 147 -10.13 -8.55 -5.59
CA SER A 147 -10.54 -9.02 -4.25
C SER A 147 -9.35 -9.24 -3.31
N ILE A 148 -8.16 -9.34 -3.86
CA ILE A 148 -6.89 -9.36 -3.15
C ILE A 148 -6.09 -8.11 -3.48
N LYS A 149 -5.02 -7.85 -2.73
CA LYS A 149 -4.13 -6.73 -2.98
C LYS A 149 -3.52 -6.82 -4.40
N ASN A 150 -3.86 -5.85 -5.25
CA ASN A 150 -3.41 -5.78 -6.63
C ASN A 150 -2.75 -4.44 -6.93
N VAL A 151 -1.45 -4.45 -7.19
CA VAL A 151 -0.63 -3.27 -7.52
C VAL A 151 0.13 -3.45 -8.83
N THR A 152 -0.28 -4.40 -9.67
CA THR A 152 0.40 -4.75 -10.92
C THR A 152 -0.28 -4.12 -12.13
N GLY A 153 0.45 -3.33 -12.87
CA GLY A 153 0.00 -2.69 -14.11
C GLY A 153 -1.09 -1.64 -13.89
N LEU A 154 -1.72 -1.22 -14.99
CA LEU A 154 -2.81 -0.26 -14.95
C LEU A 154 -4.01 -0.82 -14.20
N ASN A 155 -4.54 -0.02 -13.28
CA ASN A 155 -5.72 -0.37 -12.52
C ASN A 155 -6.98 -0.20 -13.37
N ILE A 156 -7.59 -1.29 -13.81
CA ILE A 156 -8.83 -1.28 -14.60
C ILE A 156 -10.10 -1.44 -13.76
N LEU A 157 -9.98 -1.65 -12.45
CA LEU A 157 -11.12 -1.74 -11.54
C LEU A 157 -12.02 -0.49 -11.55
N PRO A 158 -11.51 0.73 -11.73
CA PRO A 158 -12.32 1.95 -11.79
C PRO A 158 -13.47 1.88 -12.78
N PHE A 159 -13.31 1.21 -13.93
CA PHE A 159 -14.38 1.02 -14.91
C PHE A 159 -15.56 0.19 -14.38
N LEU A 160 -15.36 -0.64 -13.37
CA LEU A 160 -16.44 -1.41 -12.73
C LEU A 160 -17.06 -0.71 -11.52
N VAL A 161 -16.31 0.18 -10.87
CA VAL A 161 -16.69 0.76 -9.57
C VAL A 161 -17.33 2.13 -9.72
N TYR A 162 -16.84 2.96 -10.65
CA TYR A 162 -17.25 4.35 -10.79
C TYR A 162 -18.10 4.57 -12.03
N ASP A 163 -19.15 5.39 -11.90
CA ASP A 163 -20.03 5.77 -13.00
C ASP A 163 -19.54 7.07 -13.66
N ASP A 164 -19.05 8.01 -12.87
CA ASP A 164 -18.53 9.30 -13.36
C ASP A 164 -17.17 9.09 -14.07
N PRO A 165 -17.01 9.55 -15.32
CA PRO A 165 -15.77 9.44 -16.07
C PRO A 165 -14.59 10.16 -15.38
N PHE A 166 -14.83 11.23 -14.62
CA PHE A 166 -13.76 11.91 -13.89
C PHE A 166 -13.25 11.09 -12.71
N ASP A 167 -14.11 10.36 -12.02
CA ASP A 167 -13.70 9.42 -10.99
C ASP A 167 -12.90 8.25 -11.59
N ILE A 168 -13.31 7.76 -12.78
CA ILE A 168 -12.56 6.75 -13.52
C ILE A 168 -11.17 7.30 -13.87
N ILE A 169 -11.07 8.49 -14.45
CA ILE A 169 -9.80 9.13 -14.83
C ILE A 169 -8.91 9.28 -13.59
N ALA A 170 -9.44 9.80 -12.48
CA ALA A 170 -8.69 10.00 -11.25
C ALA A 170 -8.08 8.69 -10.74
N HIS A 171 -8.86 7.62 -10.70
CA HIS A 171 -8.40 6.33 -10.17
C HIS A 171 -7.55 5.53 -11.17
N LEU A 172 -7.61 5.81 -12.48
CA LEU A 172 -6.66 5.27 -13.46
C LEU A 172 -5.24 5.81 -13.28
N MET A 173 -5.08 6.99 -12.65
CA MET A 173 -3.75 7.52 -12.33
C MET A 173 -3.02 6.66 -11.31
N VAL A 174 -3.76 6.01 -10.40
CA VAL A 174 -3.18 5.15 -9.36
C VAL A 174 -2.72 3.83 -9.98
N GLY A 175 -1.42 3.58 -9.92
CA GLY A 175 -0.79 2.42 -10.56
C GLY A 175 -0.41 2.64 -12.03
N SER A 176 -0.54 3.87 -12.55
CA SER A 176 -0.17 4.21 -13.93
C SER A 176 1.34 4.40 -14.15
N GLU A 177 2.12 4.47 -13.07
CA GLU A 177 3.57 4.72 -13.11
C GLU A 177 3.96 6.03 -13.86
N GLY A 178 3.04 6.99 -13.90
CA GLY A 178 3.23 8.24 -14.63
C GLY A 178 3.07 8.14 -16.15
N THR A 179 2.58 7.01 -16.67
CA THR A 179 2.46 6.78 -18.12
C THR A 179 1.25 7.43 -18.75
N LEU A 180 0.26 7.84 -17.98
CA LEU A 180 -0.99 8.44 -18.48
C LEU A 180 -1.00 9.95 -18.39
N ALA A 181 -0.48 10.52 -17.32
CA ALA A 181 -0.38 11.96 -17.11
C ALA A 181 0.63 12.27 -16.00
N PHE A 182 1.04 13.53 -15.88
CA PHE A 182 1.82 14.02 -14.75
C PHE A 182 0.89 14.36 -13.57
N LEU A 183 1.17 13.81 -12.39
CA LEU A 183 0.43 14.12 -11.17
C LEU A 183 0.95 15.44 -10.58
N ALA A 184 0.15 16.49 -10.64
CA ALA A 184 0.47 17.81 -10.07
C ALA A 184 -0.03 17.96 -8.63
N GLY A 185 -1.04 17.20 -8.23
CA GLY A 185 -1.57 17.21 -6.87
C GLY A 185 -2.56 16.06 -6.67
N VAL A 186 -2.81 15.71 -5.43
CA VAL A 186 -3.74 14.65 -5.06
C VAL A 186 -4.43 14.96 -3.74
N THR A 187 -5.74 14.74 -3.68
CA THR A 187 -6.49 14.75 -2.42
C THR A 187 -6.76 13.34 -1.98
N MET A 188 -6.36 13.01 -0.76
CA MET A 188 -6.50 11.68 -0.19
C MET A 188 -7.21 11.72 1.16
N LYS A 189 -7.93 10.65 1.48
CA LYS A 189 -8.42 10.41 2.85
C LYS A 189 -7.24 10.19 3.77
N THR A 190 -7.35 10.66 4.99
CA THR A 190 -6.45 10.29 6.08
C THR A 190 -7.01 9.08 6.83
N GLU A 191 -6.16 8.34 7.52
CA GLU A 191 -6.56 7.22 8.35
C GLU A 191 -6.36 7.54 9.83
N TYR A 192 -7.21 6.99 10.69
CA TYR A 192 -7.03 7.09 12.13
C TYR A 192 -5.77 6.32 12.56
N ASP A 193 -4.90 6.97 13.33
CA ASP A 193 -3.72 6.31 13.88
C ASP A 193 -4.00 5.85 15.30
N TYR A 194 -4.20 4.55 15.45
CA TYR A 194 -4.52 3.93 16.74
C TYR A 194 -3.40 4.20 17.74
N PRO A 195 -3.72 4.72 18.94
CA PRO A 195 -2.70 5.10 19.93
C PRO A 195 -2.02 3.89 20.58
N TYR A 196 -2.71 2.75 20.66
CA TYR A 196 -2.21 1.53 21.29
C TYR A 196 -1.89 0.49 20.22
N LYS A 197 -0.66 0.00 20.22
CA LYS A 197 -0.15 -0.95 19.21
C LYS A 197 0.68 -2.00 19.91
N ALA A 198 0.59 -3.25 19.44
CA ALA A 198 1.48 -4.32 19.86
C ALA A 198 1.91 -5.13 18.64
N SER A 199 3.16 -5.56 18.66
CA SER A 199 3.73 -6.40 17.59
C SER A 199 4.37 -7.65 18.17
N ALA A 200 4.40 -8.70 17.36
CA ALA A 200 5.13 -9.94 17.66
C ALA A 200 5.87 -10.41 16.40
N MET A 201 7.04 -11.01 16.60
CA MET A 201 7.73 -11.78 15.60
C MET A 201 7.52 -13.26 15.91
N LEU A 202 6.69 -13.93 15.13
CA LEU A 202 6.33 -15.34 15.31
C LEU A 202 7.25 -16.19 14.44
N TYR A 203 7.94 -17.18 15.03
CA TYR A 203 8.88 -18.03 14.30
C TYR A 203 8.31 -19.45 14.17
N PHE A 204 8.46 -20.02 12.97
CA PHE A 204 7.99 -21.37 12.63
C PHE A 204 9.11 -22.14 11.94
N SER A 205 9.19 -23.45 12.23
CA SER A 205 10.11 -24.37 11.56
C SER A 205 9.65 -24.78 10.15
N ASP A 206 8.35 -24.62 9.85
CA ASP A 206 7.75 -24.93 8.56
C ASP A 206 6.93 -23.76 8.02
N ILE A 207 7.22 -23.36 6.79
CA ILE A 207 6.51 -22.28 6.10
C ILE A 207 5.01 -22.59 5.94
N LYS A 208 4.62 -23.85 5.77
CA LYS A 208 3.20 -24.24 5.67
C LYS A 208 2.47 -24.00 6.99
N GLU A 209 3.16 -24.25 8.10
CA GLU A 209 2.61 -23.96 9.43
C GLU A 209 2.44 -22.45 9.62
N ALA A 210 3.43 -21.66 9.25
CA ALA A 210 3.34 -20.19 9.24
C ALA A 210 2.15 -19.70 8.41
N CYS A 211 1.95 -20.25 7.21
CA CYS A 211 0.81 -19.91 6.35
C CYS A 211 -0.53 -20.27 6.99
N ARG A 212 -0.64 -21.44 7.62
CA ARG A 212 -1.87 -21.85 8.34
C ARG A 212 -2.17 -20.92 9.50
N ALA A 213 -1.16 -20.53 10.27
CA ALA A 213 -1.29 -19.55 11.35
C ALA A 213 -1.78 -18.20 10.84
N VAL A 214 -1.23 -17.69 9.73
CA VAL A 214 -1.70 -16.45 9.10
C VAL A 214 -3.17 -16.55 8.67
N VAL A 215 -3.58 -17.66 8.06
CA VAL A 215 -4.98 -17.88 7.65
C VAL A 215 -5.92 -17.90 8.86
N ALA A 216 -5.49 -18.49 9.98
CA ALA A 216 -6.25 -18.50 11.22
C ALA A 216 -6.37 -17.09 11.81
N MET A 217 -5.25 -16.37 11.93
CA MET A 217 -5.21 -15.01 12.44
C MET A 217 -6.05 -14.02 11.62
N LYS A 218 -6.07 -14.16 10.31
CA LYS A 218 -6.89 -13.31 9.41
C LYS A 218 -8.39 -13.36 9.71
N ARG A 219 -8.86 -14.39 10.37
CA ARG A 219 -10.29 -14.60 10.68
C ARG A 219 -10.70 -14.07 12.05
N LEU A 220 -9.73 -13.63 12.85
CA LEU A 220 -9.97 -13.18 14.22
C LEU A 220 -10.62 -11.80 14.22
N VAL A 221 -11.70 -11.68 14.96
CA VAL A 221 -12.46 -10.45 15.14
C VAL A 221 -12.69 -10.15 16.62
N ASN A 222 -12.83 -8.87 16.94
CA ASN A 222 -13.25 -8.43 18.28
C ASN A 222 -14.78 -8.63 18.48
N ALA A 223 -15.29 -8.25 19.64
CA ALA A 223 -16.70 -8.35 19.97
C ALA A 223 -17.62 -7.54 19.02
N ASN A 224 -17.08 -6.54 18.32
CA ASN A 224 -17.81 -5.72 17.35
C ASN A 224 -17.74 -6.30 15.93
N GLY A 225 -17.09 -7.44 15.72
CA GLY A 225 -16.89 -8.04 14.41
C GLY A 225 -15.78 -7.39 13.58
N GLU A 226 -14.92 -6.57 14.17
CA GLU A 226 -13.79 -5.94 13.49
C GLU A 226 -12.55 -6.82 13.56
N TRP A 227 -11.81 -6.89 12.47
CA TRP A 227 -10.54 -7.63 12.43
C TRP A 227 -9.51 -7.04 13.39
N ILE A 228 -8.96 -7.91 14.25
CA ILE A 228 -8.00 -7.52 15.28
C ILE A 228 -6.54 -7.59 14.80
N VAL A 229 -6.22 -8.44 13.84
CA VAL A 229 -4.90 -8.48 13.21
C VAL A 229 -4.86 -7.44 12.09
N LYS A 230 -4.10 -6.38 12.30
CA LYS A 230 -4.01 -5.24 11.38
C LYS A 230 -2.93 -5.43 10.32
N GLY A 231 -1.94 -6.29 10.59
CA GLY A 231 -0.88 -6.63 9.66
C GLY A 231 -0.27 -7.98 9.98
N ALA A 232 0.09 -8.74 8.95
CA ALA A 232 0.88 -9.95 9.04
C ALA A 232 1.76 -10.08 7.79
N GLU A 233 3.07 -10.09 7.96
CA GLU A 233 4.05 -10.20 6.88
C GLU A 233 4.94 -11.42 7.10
N LEU A 234 4.98 -12.31 6.11
CA LEU A 234 5.80 -13.50 6.14
C LEU A 234 7.21 -13.17 5.65
N LEU A 235 8.20 -13.54 6.45
CA LEU A 235 9.63 -13.37 6.20
C LEU A 235 10.28 -14.75 6.11
N ASP A 236 10.82 -15.11 4.97
CA ASP A 236 11.52 -16.36 4.81
C ASP A 236 12.93 -16.31 5.44
N TRP A 237 13.55 -17.49 5.63
CA TRP A 237 14.85 -17.57 6.27
C TRP A 237 15.98 -16.83 5.53
N LYS A 238 15.89 -16.71 4.19
CA LYS A 238 16.89 -15.96 3.41
C LYS A 238 16.78 -14.45 3.68
N SER A 239 15.55 -13.95 3.79
CA SER A 239 15.28 -12.57 4.17
C SER A 239 15.81 -12.28 5.58
N LEU A 240 15.53 -13.17 6.54
CA LEU A 240 16.02 -13.03 7.92
C LEU A 240 17.55 -13.10 7.98
N ALA A 241 18.19 -14.02 7.28
CA ALA A 241 19.64 -14.13 7.21
C ALA A 241 20.31 -12.89 6.62
N SER A 242 19.64 -12.20 5.68
CA SER A 242 20.17 -10.98 5.06
C SER A 242 20.38 -9.83 6.05
N VAL A 243 19.67 -9.83 7.15
CA VAL A 243 19.73 -8.81 8.22
C VAL A 243 20.41 -9.34 9.50
N ASN A 244 21.10 -10.48 9.40
CA ASN A 244 21.75 -11.16 10.51
C ASN A 244 20.80 -11.47 11.68
N ASP A 245 19.54 -11.79 11.39
CA ASP A 245 18.64 -12.31 12.41
C ASP A 245 19.21 -13.61 12.96
N PRO A 246 19.31 -13.77 14.30
CA PRO A 246 19.93 -14.95 14.92
C PRO A 246 19.12 -16.23 14.75
N THR A 247 17.94 -16.18 14.16
CA THR A 247 17.14 -17.36 13.85
C THR A 247 17.85 -18.26 12.85
N GLY A 248 17.88 -19.54 13.14
CA GLY A 248 18.60 -20.52 12.34
C GLY A 248 18.09 -20.66 10.91
N GLU A 249 18.89 -21.30 10.08
CA GLU A 249 18.53 -21.69 8.72
C GLU A 249 17.24 -22.54 8.70
N GLY A 250 16.34 -22.24 7.76
CA GLY A 250 15.09 -22.96 7.59
C GLY A 250 13.90 -22.39 8.36
N LEU A 251 14.09 -21.43 9.27
CA LEU A 251 12.97 -20.81 9.98
C LEU A 251 12.24 -19.78 9.10
N THR A 252 10.96 -19.69 9.33
CA THR A 252 10.08 -18.67 8.74
C THR A 252 9.52 -17.81 9.85
N ALA A 253 9.57 -16.49 9.70
CA ALA A 253 8.94 -15.58 10.65
C ALA A 253 7.66 -14.96 10.06
N VAL A 254 6.74 -14.60 10.95
CA VAL A 254 5.58 -13.77 10.63
C VAL A 254 5.60 -12.56 11.57
N LEU A 255 5.88 -11.39 11.01
CA LEU A 255 5.71 -10.12 11.74
C LEU A 255 4.23 -9.78 11.79
N THR A 256 3.68 -9.74 12.99
CA THR A 256 2.24 -9.52 13.22
C THR A 256 2.03 -8.27 14.06
N GLU A 257 1.01 -7.47 13.72
CA GLU A 257 0.63 -6.27 14.46
C GLU A 257 -0.86 -6.25 14.76
N THR A 258 -1.21 -5.84 15.98
CA THR A 258 -2.56 -5.48 16.41
C THR A 258 -2.58 -4.05 16.94
N LYS A 259 -3.73 -3.38 16.82
CA LYS A 259 -3.94 -1.99 17.23
C LYS A 259 -5.31 -1.81 17.86
N ALA A 260 -5.42 -0.86 18.77
CA ALA A 260 -6.67 -0.57 19.48
C ALA A 260 -6.78 0.90 19.88
N CYS A 261 -8.01 1.33 20.23
CA CYS A 261 -8.29 2.65 20.73
C CYS A 261 -7.97 2.79 22.23
N THR A 262 -7.94 1.69 22.95
CA THR A 262 -7.65 1.64 24.39
C THR A 262 -6.66 0.51 24.71
N GLN A 263 -5.94 0.64 25.83
CA GLN A 263 -5.05 -0.41 26.31
C GLN A 263 -5.80 -1.70 26.65
N GLU A 264 -7.00 -1.57 27.18
CA GLU A 264 -7.84 -2.73 27.53
C GLU A 264 -8.23 -3.53 26.28
N GLU A 265 -8.68 -2.83 25.24
CA GLU A 265 -8.97 -3.45 23.92
C GLU A 265 -7.73 -4.11 23.32
N LEU A 266 -6.56 -3.45 23.40
CA LEU A 266 -5.31 -4.02 22.95
C LEU A 266 -4.99 -5.35 23.65
N ASN A 267 -5.13 -5.38 24.97
CA ASN A 267 -4.87 -6.58 25.77
C ASN A 267 -5.85 -7.71 25.42
N GLN A 268 -7.11 -7.39 25.19
CA GLN A 268 -8.11 -8.36 24.72
C GLN A 268 -7.76 -8.92 23.33
N ASN A 269 -7.37 -8.06 22.41
CA ASN A 269 -6.96 -8.48 21.06
C ASN A 269 -5.75 -9.41 21.11
N ILE A 270 -4.74 -9.08 21.92
CA ILE A 270 -3.55 -9.92 22.14
C ILE A 270 -3.98 -11.30 22.66
N ALA A 271 -4.81 -11.34 23.70
CA ALA A 271 -5.26 -12.61 24.29
C ALA A 271 -5.99 -13.52 23.26
N ILE A 272 -6.85 -12.92 22.42
CA ILE A 272 -7.54 -13.67 21.35
C ILE A 272 -6.54 -14.24 20.33
N ILE A 273 -5.54 -13.44 19.94
CA ILE A 273 -4.52 -13.88 18.98
C ILE A 273 -3.65 -15.00 19.58
N GLU A 274 -3.18 -14.82 20.81
CA GLU A 274 -2.36 -15.81 21.51
C GLU A 274 -3.11 -17.14 21.71
N GLU A 275 -4.40 -17.08 22.06
CA GLU A 275 -5.23 -18.28 22.20
C GLU A 275 -5.36 -19.04 20.87
N ALA A 276 -5.59 -18.31 19.78
CA ALA A 276 -5.67 -18.92 18.45
C ALA A 276 -4.32 -19.53 18.00
N LEU A 277 -3.20 -18.93 18.41
CA LEU A 277 -1.86 -19.41 18.08
C LEU A 277 -1.42 -20.66 18.85
N LYS A 278 -2.07 -21.02 19.95
CA LYS A 278 -1.81 -22.28 20.68
C LYS A 278 -2.02 -23.54 19.83
N ALA A 279 -2.79 -23.44 18.75
CA ALA A 279 -3.02 -24.55 17.82
C ALA A 279 -1.85 -24.80 16.84
N PHE A 280 -0.81 -23.96 16.88
CA PHE A 280 0.32 -23.98 15.96
C PHE A 280 1.64 -24.19 16.70
N ASP A 281 2.56 -24.93 16.09
CA ASP A 281 3.88 -25.19 16.63
C ASP A 281 4.83 -24.03 16.30
N THR A 282 4.96 -23.09 17.23
CA THR A 282 5.91 -21.96 17.12
C THR A 282 7.28 -22.38 17.67
N TYR A 283 8.35 -22.01 16.95
CA TYR A 283 9.73 -22.35 17.33
C TYR A 283 10.17 -21.76 18.67
N ILE A 284 9.67 -20.56 18.97
CA ILE A 284 9.81 -19.92 20.29
C ILE A 284 8.42 -19.52 20.81
N PRO A 285 8.25 -19.33 22.13
CA PRO A 285 7.00 -18.86 22.69
C PRO A 285 6.52 -17.57 22.05
N VAL A 286 5.20 -17.49 21.79
CA VAL A 286 4.57 -16.27 21.27
C VAL A 286 4.70 -15.16 22.31
N HIS A 287 5.17 -14.00 21.87
CA HIS A 287 5.31 -12.81 22.72
C HIS A 287 4.91 -11.56 21.95
N PHE A 288 3.77 -10.99 22.32
CA PHE A 288 3.35 -9.66 21.86
C PHE A 288 3.88 -8.61 22.83
N THR A 289 4.46 -7.56 22.28
CA THR A 289 4.95 -6.42 23.06
C THR A 289 4.29 -5.12 22.59
N ASP A 290 3.87 -4.29 23.53
CA ASP A 290 3.40 -2.92 23.32
C ASP A 290 4.47 -1.88 23.65
N GLN A 291 5.68 -2.33 24.02
CA GLN A 291 6.81 -1.46 24.34
C GLN A 291 7.49 -0.98 23.06
N PRO A 292 7.50 0.34 22.76
CA PRO A 292 8.04 0.88 21.51
C PRO A 292 9.50 0.52 21.25
N GLU A 293 10.34 0.47 22.30
CA GLU A 293 11.75 0.11 22.18
C GLU A 293 11.95 -1.35 21.77
N GLU A 294 10.97 -2.21 22.06
CA GLU A 294 11.03 -3.64 21.71
C GLU A 294 10.43 -3.88 20.32
N TYR A 295 9.19 -3.48 20.08
CA TYR A 295 8.58 -3.76 18.79
C TYR A 295 9.24 -3.01 17.63
N SER A 296 9.85 -1.84 17.87
CA SER A 296 10.62 -1.15 16.82
C SER A 296 11.79 -1.97 16.27
N LYS A 297 12.34 -2.91 17.03
CA LYS A 297 13.38 -3.84 16.57
C LYS A 297 12.83 -4.79 15.50
N TYR A 298 11.61 -5.30 15.67
CA TYR A 298 10.95 -6.15 14.67
C TYR A 298 10.73 -5.40 13.35
N TRP A 299 10.29 -4.15 13.46
CA TRP A 299 10.11 -3.28 12.30
C TRP A 299 11.43 -2.87 11.65
N ALA A 300 12.49 -2.73 12.42
CA ALA A 300 13.84 -2.46 11.89
C ALA A 300 14.38 -3.66 11.10
N ILE A 301 14.18 -4.89 11.59
CA ILE A 301 14.49 -6.14 10.86
C ILE A 301 13.79 -6.11 9.49
N ARG A 302 12.50 -5.92 9.48
CA ARG A 302 11.69 -5.85 8.26
C ARG A 302 12.18 -4.77 7.30
N ALA A 303 12.40 -3.55 7.79
CA ALA A 303 12.87 -2.42 6.98
C ALA A 303 14.29 -2.63 6.42
N GLY A 304 15.13 -3.39 7.12
CA GLY A 304 16.52 -3.68 6.74
C GLY A 304 16.66 -4.72 5.62
N ILE A 305 15.64 -5.57 5.40
CA ILE A 305 15.73 -6.68 4.43
C ILE A 305 16.03 -6.17 3.01
N PHE A 306 15.25 -5.20 2.51
CA PHE A 306 15.42 -4.69 1.16
C PHE A 306 16.79 -4.05 0.89
N PRO A 307 17.26 -3.11 1.72
CA PRO A 307 18.61 -2.55 1.57
C PRO A 307 19.69 -3.61 1.64
N SER A 308 19.56 -4.57 2.55
CA SER A 308 20.55 -5.64 2.74
C SER A 308 20.63 -6.55 1.51
N VAL A 309 19.51 -7.08 1.05
CA VAL A 309 19.48 -7.93 -0.16
C VAL A 309 19.93 -7.15 -1.38
N GLY A 310 19.54 -5.89 -1.51
CA GLY A 310 19.98 -5.01 -2.61
C GLY A 310 21.48 -4.74 -2.59
N GLY A 311 22.06 -4.53 -1.41
CA GLY A 311 23.48 -4.22 -1.23
C GLY A 311 24.41 -5.43 -1.37
N THR A 312 23.94 -6.63 -1.07
CA THR A 312 24.77 -7.87 -1.07
C THR A 312 24.67 -8.67 -2.37
N ARG A 313 23.73 -8.34 -3.25
CA ARG A 313 23.54 -9.05 -4.52
C ARG A 313 24.75 -8.90 -5.44
N PRO A 314 25.06 -9.90 -6.29
CA PRO A 314 26.10 -9.79 -7.31
C PRO A 314 25.80 -8.64 -8.30
N SER A 315 26.85 -7.96 -8.77
CA SER A 315 26.72 -6.92 -9.79
C SER A 315 26.07 -7.47 -11.06
N GLY A 316 25.16 -6.71 -11.66
CA GLY A 316 24.41 -7.11 -12.86
C GLY A 316 23.21 -8.03 -12.61
N THR A 317 22.86 -8.30 -11.33
CA THR A 317 21.65 -9.05 -10.97
C THR A 317 20.56 -8.11 -10.45
N THR A 318 19.31 -8.58 -10.44
CA THR A 318 18.18 -7.88 -9.85
C THR A 318 17.62 -8.63 -8.63
N CYS A 319 16.94 -7.92 -7.76
CA CYS A 319 16.28 -8.51 -6.61
C CYS A 319 14.86 -8.95 -7.00
N LEU A 320 14.63 -10.25 -7.13
CA LEU A 320 13.32 -10.80 -7.49
C LEU A 320 12.25 -10.51 -6.42
N ILE A 321 12.64 -10.50 -5.15
CA ILE A 321 11.70 -10.22 -4.05
C ILE A 321 11.09 -8.83 -4.21
N ALA A 322 11.90 -7.82 -4.54
CA ALA A 322 11.42 -6.46 -4.75
C ALA A 322 10.43 -6.37 -5.91
N VAL A 323 10.71 -7.04 -7.01
CA VAL A 323 9.85 -7.10 -8.19
C VAL A 323 8.54 -7.83 -7.85
N SER A 324 8.62 -8.94 -7.16
CA SER A 324 7.45 -9.71 -6.72
C SER A 324 6.51 -8.91 -5.82
N TYR A 325 7.07 -8.07 -4.96
CA TYR A 325 6.29 -7.28 -4.03
C TYR A 325 5.60 -6.09 -4.70
N THR A 326 6.27 -5.40 -5.63
CA THR A 326 5.77 -4.14 -6.19
C THR A 326 5.07 -4.29 -7.53
N HIS A 327 5.44 -5.27 -8.36
CA HIS A 327 4.98 -5.36 -9.75
C HIS A 327 4.44 -6.72 -10.15
N LEU A 328 5.10 -7.77 -9.70
CA LEU A 328 4.65 -9.14 -9.93
C LEU A 328 4.19 -9.65 -8.59
N ARG A 329 2.98 -9.89 -8.43
CA ARG A 329 2.54 -10.57 -7.24
C ARG A 329 2.90 -12.03 -7.39
N ALA A 330 3.99 -12.42 -6.73
CA ALA A 330 4.46 -13.80 -6.74
C ALA A 330 3.36 -14.80 -6.38
N HIS A 331 2.45 -14.37 -5.49
CA HIS A 331 1.27 -15.15 -5.15
C HIS A 331 0.26 -15.30 -6.30
N GLU A 332 0.20 -14.34 -7.23
CA GLU A 332 -0.64 -14.51 -8.43
C GLU A 332 -0.06 -15.52 -9.39
N THR A 333 1.26 -15.48 -9.57
CA THR A 333 1.94 -16.47 -10.41
C THR A 333 1.90 -17.85 -9.81
N CYS A 334 1.81 -17.99 -8.49
CA CYS A 334 1.75 -19.28 -7.81
C CYS A 334 0.31 -19.79 -7.58
N ALA A 335 -0.67 -18.89 -7.48
CA ALA A 335 -2.04 -19.26 -7.18
C ALA A 335 -2.93 -19.36 -8.42
N ASP A 336 -2.56 -18.71 -9.51
CA ASP A 336 -3.32 -18.68 -10.76
C ASP A 336 -2.76 -19.64 -11.83
N LEU A 337 -1.62 -20.29 -11.55
CA LEU A 337 -1.05 -21.38 -12.34
C LEU A 337 -1.33 -22.75 -11.72
#